data_caee1daf61f2706fee0da3896e8ac624
#
_entry.id   caee1daf61f2706fee0da3896e8ac624
#
_cell.length_a   1.000
_cell.length_b   1.000
_cell.length_c   1.000
_cell.angle_alpha   90.00
_cell.angle_beta   90.00
_cell.angle_gamma   90.00
#
_symmetry.space_group_name_H-M   'P 1'
#
loop_
_entity.id
_entity.type
_entity.pdbx_description
1 polymer ?
#
loop_
_entity_poly.entity_id
_entity_poly.type
_entity_poly.pdbx_seq_one_letter_code
_entity_poly.pdbx_strand_id
1 'polypeptide(L)'
;ISGGLVGSEMCIRDSEKFRAMCVQQGVEPDLAERLISSPEDVLGVAEQQTTVLANTDGFAVSYDGMKMAQMARKHGAGRFVLADKIDALVGFTIHATRGTAVSKNDPLFTFHHSRDLSDDEHKELRTMCRTGTKKPNHVPRLVEVIDSRSTKA
;
A
#
# COMPACT_ATOMS: atom_id res chain seq x y z
N ILE A 1 14.67 0.78 17.56
CA ILE A 1 14.46 1.50 16.28
C ILE A 1 15.83 1.91 15.77
N SER A 2 16.48 1.01 15.08
CA SER A 2 17.77 1.23 14.45
C SER A 2 17.60 1.19 12.93
N GLY A 3 16.77 2.06 12.42
CA GLY A 3 16.52 2.17 10.99
C GLY A 3 16.71 3.59 10.44
N GLY A 4 17.36 4.45 11.21
CA GLY A 4 17.22 5.89 11.00
C GLY A 4 18.03 6.49 9.86
N LEU A 5 19.22 6.01 9.53
CA LEU A 5 20.09 6.73 8.59
C LEU A 5 20.01 6.20 7.16
N VAL A 6 20.12 4.89 6.97
CA VAL A 6 20.06 4.30 5.62
C VAL A 6 18.67 4.43 5.01
N GLY A 7 17.61 4.29 5.81
CA GLY A 7 16.24 4.50 5.36
C GLY A 7 15.95 5.96 4.98
N SER A 8 16.50 6.93 5.71
CA SER A 8 16.29 8.36 5.44
C SER A 8 17.03 8.82 4.18
N GLU A 9 18.25 8.37 3.93
CA GLU A 9 18.99 8.71 2.71
C GLU A 9 18.34 8.13 1.45
N MET A 10 17.84 6.90 1.50
CA MET A 10 17.07 6.32 0.40
C MET A 10 15.78 7.10 0.16
N CYS A 11 15.03 7.44 1.22
CA CYS A 11 13.81 8.23 1.10
C CYS A 11 14.07 9.62 0.51
N ILE A 12 15.16 10.30 0.91
CA ILE A 12 15.53 11.61 0.37
C ILE A 12 15.84 11.50 -1.13
N ARG A 13 16.65 10.52 -1.53
CA ARG A 13 16.98 10.28 -2.93
C ARG A 13 15.74 9.94 -3.76
N ASP A 14 14.86 9.10 -3.24
CA ASP A 14 13.63 8.71 -3.93
C ASP A 14 12.70 9.91 -4.11
N SER A 15 12.55 10.75 -3.09
CA SER A 15 11.77 11.99 -3.16
C SER A 15 12.34 12.98 -4.18
N GLU A 16 13.66 13.15 -4.23
CA GLU A 16 14.34 13.99 -5.24
C GLU A 16 14.08 13.49 -6.66
N LYS A 17 14.17 12.16 -6.86
CA LYS A 17 13.88 11.56 -8.18
C LYS A 17 12.42 11.70 -8.56
N PHE A 18 11.51 11.49 -7.63
CA PHE A 18 10.08 11.67 -7.85
C PHE A 18 9.78 13.12 -8.26
N ARG A 19 10.29 14.11 -7.52
CA ARG A 19 10.16 15.53 -7.86
C ARG A 19 10.68 15.83 -9.26
N ALA A 20 11.89 15.36 -9.58
CA ALA A 20 12.49 15.58 -10.90
C ALA A 20 11.62 14.98 -12.02
N MET A 21 11.06 13.78 -11.81
CA MET A 21 10.13 13.16 -12.77
C MET A 21 8.86 13.97 -12.95
N CYS A 22 8.25 14.45 -11.87
CA CYS A 22 7.05 15.29 -11.94
C CYS A 22 7.31 16.57 -12.75
N VAL A 23 8.40 17.27 -12.45
CA VAL A 23 8.79 18.51 -13.15
C VAL A 23 9.08 18.25 -14.64
N GLN A 24 9.77 17.18 -14.98
CA GLN A 24 10.02 16.79 -16.36
C GLN A 24 8.74 16.46 -17.15
N GLN A 25 7.67 16.06 -16.45
CA GLN A 25 6.36 15.82 -17.04
C GLN A 25 5.44 17.05 -17.03
N GLY A 26 5.96 18.21 -16.67
CA GLY A 26 5.25 19.49 -16.74
C GLY A 26 4.51 19.88 -15.47
N VAL A 27 4.78 19.22 -14.34
CA VAL A 27 4.27 19.67 -13.03
C VAL A 27 5.12 20.84 -12.55
N GLU A 28 4.46 21.91 -12.09
CA GLU A 28 5.14 23.07 -11.50
C GLU A 28 6.02 22.64 -10.31
N PRO A 29 7.26 23.19 -10.17
CA PRO A 29 8.21 22.77 -9.14
C PRO A 29 7.63 22.84 -7.70
N ASP A 30 6.89 23.90 -7.36
CA ASP A 30 6.27 24.09 -6.06
C ASP A 30 5.17 23.04 -5.79
N LEU A 31 4.43 22.67 -6.83
CA LEU A 31 3.41 21.62 -6.73
C LEU A 31 4.07 20.24 -6.56
N ALA A 32 5.18 19.98 -7.27
CA ALA A 32 5.95 18.75 -7.12
C ALA A 32 6.53 18.59 -5.70
N GLU A 33 6.98 19.70 -5.08
CA GLU A 33 7.44 19.70 -3.69
C GLU A 33 6.29 19.42 -2.71
N ARG A 34 5.13 20.03 -2.93
CA ARG A 34 3.92 19.80 -2.11
C ARG A 34 3.39 18.38 -2.23
N LEU A 35 3.52 17.73 -3.39
CA LEU A 35 3.19 16.30 -3.55
C LEU A 35 4.03 15.38 -2.66
N ILE A 36 5.23 15.81 -2.26
CA ILE A 36 6.11 15.06 -1.36
C ILE A 36 5.82 15.41 0.10
N SER A 37 5.71 16.70 0.41
CA SER A 37 5.61 17.19 1.80
C SER A 37 4.20 17.08 2.38
N SER A 38 3.17 17.23 1.55
CA SER A 38 1.76 17.26 1.94
C SER A 38 0.88 16.69 0.83
N PRO A 39 1.02 15.39 0.48
CA PRO A 39 0.30 14.81 -0.65
C PRO A 39 -1.23 14.90 -0.49
N GLU A 40 -1.74 14.80 0.73
CA GLU A 40 -3.18 14.87 1.00
C GLU A 40 -3.77 16.25 0.68
N ASP A 41 -2.99 17.33 0.88
CA ASP A 41 -3.43 18.70 0.55
C ASP A 41 -3.51 18.93 -0.96
N VAL A 42 -2.75 18.16 -1.74
CA VAL A 42 -2.68 18.29 -3.20
C VAL A 42 -3.66 17.34 -3.89
N LEU A 43 -3.70 16.09 -3.43
CA LEU A 43 -4.49 15.01 -4.06
C LEU A 43 -5.87 14.88 -3.45
N GLY A 44 -6.06 15.37 -2.21
CA GLY A 44 -7.27 15.12 -1.42
C GLY A 44 -7.21 13.78 -0.68
N VAL A 45 -8.28 13.51 0.04
CA VAL A 45 -8.49 12.27 0.79
C VAL A 45 -9.86 11.69 0.43
N ALA A 46 -10.00 10.38 0.52
CA ALA A 46 -11.28 9.73 0.30
C ALA A 46 -12.30 10.14 1.38
N GLU A 47 -13.57 10.21 1.02
CA GLU A 47 -14.66 10.63 1.91
C GLU A 47 -14.84 9.70 3.11
N GLN A 48 -14.53 8.42 2.90
CA GLN A 48 -14.71 7.38 3.92
C GLN A 48 -13.45 6.52 4.06
N GLN A 49 -13.27 6.00 5.27
CA GLN A 49 -12.17 5.12 5.62
C GLN A 49 -12.67 3.98 6.50
N THR A 50 -12.29 2.76 6.15
CA THR A 50 -12.59 1.56 6.95
C THR A 50 -11.28 0.90 7.37
N THR A 51 -10.98 0.91 8.67
CA THR A 51 -9.78 0.29 9.22
C THR A 51 -10.08 -1.12 9.71
N VAL A 52 -9.29 -2.08 9.27
CA VAL A 52 -9.31 -3.45 9.75
C VAL A 52 -8.29 -3.62 10.85
N LEU A 53 -8.75 -4.09 12.01
CA LEU A 53 -7.95 -4.26 13.21
C LEU A 53 -7.58 -5.73 13.43
N ALA A 54 -6.47 -5.97 14.14
CA ALA A 54 -6.07 -7.30 14.56
C ALA A 54 -7.05 -7.85 15.60
N ASN A 55 -7.52 -9.07 15.40
CA ASN A 55 -8.45 -9.75 16.35
C ASN A 55 -7.75 -10.32 17.58
N THR A 56 -6.45 -10.60 17.47
CA THR A 56 -5.62 -11.25 18.51
C THR A 56 -4.20 -10.73 18.43
N ASP A 57 -3.46 -10.89 19.52
CA ASP A 57 -2.01 -10.68 19.52
C ASP A 57 -1.31 -11.67 18.58
N GLY A 58 -0.20 -11.26 17.97
CA GLY A 58 0.58 -12.11 17.09
C GLY A 58 1.38 -11.35 16.04
N PHE A 59 1.34 -11.81 14.80
CA PHE A 59 2.07 -11.23 13.67
C PHE A 59 1.17 -11.13 12.45
N ALA A 60 1.33 -10.08 11.66
CA ALA A 60 0.78 -10.03 10.32
C ALA A 60 1.51 -11.06 9.44
N VAL A 61 0.77 -12.04 8.92
CA VAL A 61 1.38 -13.18 8.20
C VAL A 61 1.32 -12.99 6.69
N SER A 62 0.18 -12.60 6.17
CA SER A 62 -0.01 -12.44 4.72
C SER A 62 -1.18 -11.53 4.41
N TYR A 63 -1.10 -10.89 3.25
CA TYR A 63 -2.18 -10.13 2.65
C TYR A 63 -2.63 -10.81 1.36
N ASP A 64 -3.93 -10.83 1.12
CA ASP A 64 -4.50 -11.27 -0.16
C ASP A 64 -4.57 -10.07 -1.12
N GLY A 65 -3.46 -9.83 -1.81
CA GLY A 65 -3.33 -8.71 -2.74
C GLY A 65 -4.35 -8.74 -3.88
N MET A 66 -4.81 -9.95 -4.28
CA MET A 66 -5.83 -10.07 -5.34
C MET A 66 -7.19 -9.59 -4.85
N LYS A 67 -7.62 -9.99 -3.66
CA LYS A 67 -8.87 -9.49 -3.06
C LYS A 67 -8.81 -7.98 -2.84
N MET A 68 -7.68 -7.47 -2.34
CA MET A 68 -7.49 -6.02 -2.18
C MET A 68 -7.61 -5.28 -3.51
N ALA A 69 -6.95 -5.76 -4.56
CA ALA A 69 -7.03 -5.16 -5.89
C ALA A 69 -8.44 -5.21 -6.49
N GLN A 70 -9.15 -6.34 -6.32
CA GLN A 70 -10.53 -6.48 -6.78
C GLN A 70 -11.49 -5.55 -6.02
N MET A 71 -11.33 -5.44 -4.70
CA MET A 71 -12.12 -4.51 -3.87
C MET A 71 -11.86 -3.05 -4.30
N ALA A 72 -10.61 -2.64 -4.42
CA ALA A 72 -10.27 -1.29 -4.88
C ALA A 72 -10.86 -1.00 -6.26
N ARG A 73 -10.71 -1.94 -7.21
CA ARG A 73 -11.30 -1.81 -8.55
C ARG A 73 -12.82 -1.70 -8.54
N LYS A 74 -13.50 -2.50 -7.72
CA LYS A 74 -14.97 -2.46 -7.54
C LYS A 74 -15.43 -1.11 -7.00
N HIS A 75 -14.60 -0.44 -6.18
CA HIS A 75 -14.86 0.87 -5.60
C HIS A 75 -14.37 2.05 -6.45
N GLY A 76 -13.78 1.80 -7.63
CA GLY A 76 -13.45 2.85 -8.57
C GLY A 76 -11.94 3.07 -8.80
N ALA A 77 -11.04 2.37 -8.09
CA ALA A 77 -9.60 2.50 -8.32
C ALA A 77 -9.13 1.94 -9.68
N GLY A 78 -10.02 1.31 -10.44
CA GLY A 78 -9.72 0.75 -11.76
C GLY A 78 -10.96 0.66 -12.63
N ARG A 79 -10.74 0.33 -13.90
CA ARG A 79 -11.80 0.25 -14.92
C ARG A 79 -12.22 -1.21 -15.17
N PHE A 80 -13.53 -1.43 -15.35
CA PHE A 80 -14.09 -2.64 -15.95
C PHE A 80 -14.29 -2.44 -17.47
N VAL A 81 -14.71 -1.24 -17.86
CA VAL A 81 -14.85 -0.81 -19.26
C VAL A 81 -14.13 0.52 -19.47
N LEU A 82 -13.80 0.84 -20.72
CA LEU A 82 -13.01 2.03 -21.05
C LEU A 82 -13.68 3.34 -20.60
N ALA A 83 -15.00 3.37 -20.56
CA ALA A 83 -15.78 4.55 -20.17
C ALA A 83 -15.82 4.80 -18.65
N ASP A 84 -15.39 3.85 -17.83
CA ASP A 84 -15.42 4.02 -16.37
C ASP A 84 -14.49 5.16 -15.93
N LYS A 85 -14.99 5.99 -15.03
CA LYS A 85 -14.16 7.01 -14.36
C LYS A 85 -13.37 6.36 -13.24
N ILE A 86 -12.09 6.71 -13.14
CA ILE A 86 -11.23 6.27 -12.04
C ILE A 86 -11.38 7.25 -10.88
N ASP A 87 -11.64 6.71 -9.71
CA ASP A 87 -11.52 7.42 -8.43
C ASP A 87 -10.10 7.20 -7.87
N ALA A 88 -9.26 8.22 -8.00
CA ALA A 88 -7.85 8.16 -7.58
C ALA A 88 -7.67 8.14 -6.06
N LEU A 89 -8.72 8.41 -5.28
CA LEU A 89 -8.68 8.42 -3.82
C LEU A 89 -8.98 7.06 -3.19
N VAL A 90 -9.46 6.10 -3.99
CA VAL A 90 -9.73 4.73 -3.53
C VAL A 90 -8.44 3.93 -3.49
N GLY A 91 -8.16 3.31 -2.34
CA GLY A 91 -6.94 2.52 -2.17
C GLY A 91 -6.77 1.94 -0.77
N PHE A 92 -5.58 1.44 -0.48
CA PHE A 92 -5.25 0.83 0.80
C PHE A 92 -4.00 1.44 1.41
N THR A 93 -4.06 1.75 2.70
CA THR A 93 -2.88 2.05 3.53
C THR A 93 -2.57 0.84 4.39
N ILE A 94 -1.37 0.27 4.27
CA ILE A 94 -0.92 -0.88 5.07
C ILE A 94 -0.18 -0.39 6.30
N HIS A 95 -0.71 -0.68 7.50
CA HIS A 95 -0.10 -0.29 8.77
C HIS A 95 0.84 -1.37 9.33
N ALA A 96 0.48 -2.64 9.15
CA ALA A 96 1.30 -3.77 9.60
C ALA A 96 1.79 -4.58 8.41
N THR A 97 3.06 -4.48 8.05
CA THR A 97 3.65 -5.29 6.99
C THR A 97 3.84 -6.74 7.44
N ARG A 98 4.06 -7.66 6.48
CA ARG A 98 4.31 -9.08 6.81
C ARG A 98 5.46 -9.23 7.80
N GLY A 99 5.20 -9.90 8.92
CA GLY A 99 6.16 -10.12 10.01
C GLY A 99 6.15 -9.04 11.10
N THR A 100 5.36 -7.98 10.97
CA THR A 100 5.12 -6.99 12.02
C THR A 100 4.38 -7.65 13.18
N ALA A 101 4.88 -7.47 14.41
CA ALA A 101 4.16 -7.85 15.62
C ALA A 101 2.96 -6.91 15.81
N VAL A 102 1.82 -7.46 16.15
CA VAL A 102 0.58 -6.72 16.38
C VAL A 102 -0.08 -7.20 17.67
N SER A 103 -0.68 -6.28 18.39
CA SER A 103 -1.56 -6.54 19.51
C SER A 103 -3.01 -6.53 19.05
N LYS A 104 -3.89 -7.12 19.85
CA LYS A 104 -5.33 -7.02 19.61
C LYS A 104 -5.75 -5.54 19.47
N ASN A 105 -6.54 -5.25 18.46
CA ASN A 105 -7.01 -3.93 18.05
C ASN A 105 -5.94 -3.02 17.40
N ASP A 106 -4.73 -3.49 17.14
CA ASP A 106 -3.81 -2.73 16.32
C ASP A 106 -4.31 -2.67 14.87
N PRO A 107 -4.11 -1.54 14.17
CA PRO A 107 -4.52 -1.40 12.77
C PRO A 107 -3.63 -2.28 11.85
N LEU A 108 -4.28 -3.10 11.03
CA LEU A 108 -3.62 -3.90 10.01
C LEU A 108 -3.52 -3.13 8.70
N PHE A 109 -4.63 -2.60 8.26
CA PHE A 109 -4.72 -1.73 7.07
C PHE A 109 -5.99 -0.88 7.12
N THR A 110 -6.00 0.21 6.34
CA THR A 110 -7.17 1.06 6.11
C THR A 110 -7.53 1.00 4.63
N PHE A 111 -8.79 0.75 4.33
CA PHE A 111 -9.37 0.90 3.01
C PHE A 111 -9.99 2.29 2.89
N HIS A 112 -9.54 3.06 1.89
CA HIS A 112 -10.05 4.37 1.53
C HIS A 112 -11.08 4.21 0.42
N HIS A 113 -12.29 4.77 0.59
CA HIS A 113 -13.38 4.60 -0.36
C HIS A 113 -14.32 5.80 -0.36
N SER A 114 -15.09 5.98 -1.45
CA SER A 114 -15.99 7.12 -1.62
C SER A 114 -17.48 6.75 -1.53
N ARG A 115 -17.78 5.47 -1.30
CA ARG A 115 -19.16 4.97 -1.16
C ARG A 115 -19.24 3.95 -0.03
N ASP A 116 -20.43 3.80 0.55
CA ASP A 116 -20.70 2.87 1.62
C ASP A 116 -20.34 1.42 1.25
N LEU A 117 -19.83 0.69 2.24
CA LEU A 117 -19.56 -0.73 2.13
C LEU A 117 -20.80 -1.54 2.56
N SER A 118 -21.11 -2.58 1.81
CA SER A 118 -22.09 -3.58 2.23
C SER A 118 -21.54 -4.45 3.38
N ASP A 119 -22.44 -5.13 4.10
CA ASP A 119 -22.05 -6.07 5.15
C ASP A 119 -21.12 -7.18 4.64
N ASP A 120 -21.29 -7.63 3.40
CA ASP A 120 -20.43 -8.67 2.82
C ASP A 120 -19.05 -8.12 2.45
N GLU A 121 -18.95 -6.86 2.01
CA GLU A 121 -17.66 -6.19 1.80
C GLU A 121 -16.92 -5.97 3.11
N HIS A 122 -17.61 -5.62 4.19
CA HIS A 122 -17.02 -5.57 5.53
C HIS A 122 -16.48 -6.92 6.00
N LYS A 123 -17.20 -8.01 5.72
CA LYS A 123 -16.71 -9.38 6.03
C LYS A 123 -15.49 -9.71 5.16
N GLU A 124 -15.56 -9.40 3.85
CA GLU A 124 -14.46 -9.67 2.92
C GLU A 124 -13.18 -8.93 3.33
N LEU A 125 -13.25 -7.64 3.69
CA LEU A 125 -12.11 -6.87 4.18
C LEU A 125 -11.39 -7.58 5.33
N ARG A 126 -12.14 -8.11 6.31
CA ARG A 126 -11.57 -8.83 7.47
C ARG A 126 -10.82 -10.11 7.08
N THR A 127 -11.05 -10.66 5.89
CA THR A 127 -10.35 -11.86 5.40
C THR A 127 -9.08 -11.54 4.60
N MET A 128 -8.85 -10.27 4.26
CA MET A 128 -7.74 -9.87 3.38
C MET A 128 -6.36 -9.92 4.07
N CYS A 129 -6.32 -9.81 5.39
CA CYS A 129 -5.10 -9.98 6.16
C CYS A 129 -5.23 -11.19 7.10
N ARG A 130 -4.25 -12.07 7.06
CA ARG A 130 -4.14 -13.19 8.01
C ARG A 130 -3.12 -12.85 9.07
N THR A 131 -3.53 -12.97 10.34
CA THR A 131 -2.65 -12.92 11.50
C THR A 131 -2.33 -14.34 12.01
N GLY A 132 -1.25 -14.48 12.77
CA GLY A 132 -0.86 -15.78 13.34
C GLY A 132 0.08 -15.62 14.52
N THR A 133 0.19 -16.64 15.36
CA THR A 133 1.00 -16.63 16.58
C THR A 133 2.50 -16.75 16.32
N LYS A 134 2.89 -17.25 15.14
CA LYS A 134 4.31 -17.42 14.75
C LYS A 134 4.69 -16.35 13.74
N LYS A 135 5.86 -15.71 13.96
CA LYS A 135 6.44 -14.80 12.98
C LYS A 135 6.72 -15.56 11.69
N PRO A 136 6.25 -15.07 10.53
CA PRO A 136 6.52 -15.71 9.25
C PRO A 136 8.02 -15.63 8.91
N ASN A 137 8.54 -16.67 8.25
CA ASN A 137 9.92 -16.66 7.77
C ASN A 137 10.18 -15.49 6.83
N HIS A 138 11.38 -14.93 6.90
CA HIS A 138 11.83 -13.93 5.94
C HIS A 138 11.85 -14.54 4.54
N VAL A 139 11.21 -13.86 3.58
CA VAL A 139 11.32 -14.20 2.16
C VAL A 139 12.23 -13.16 1.52
N PRO A 140 13.35 -13.57 0.91
CA PRO A 140 14.24 -12.65 0.21
C PRO A 140 13.46 -11.93 -0.90
N ARG A 141 13.72 -10.63 -1.07
CA ARG A 141 13.13 -9.87 -2.19
C ARG A 141 13.77 -10.27 -3.53
N LEU A 142 15.06 -10.65 -3.48
CA LEU A 142 15.79 -11.16 -4.62
C LEU A 142 15.63 -12.69 -4.64
N VAL A 143 14.89 -13.21 -5.61
CA VAL A 143 14.61 -14.64 -5.76
C VAL A 143 15.74 -15.32 -6.55
N GLU A 144 16.16 -14.69 -7.66
CA GLU A 144 17.17 -15.23 -8.57
C GLU A 144 17.86 -14.10 -9.32
N VAL A 145 19.14 -14.28 -9.62
CA VAL A 145 19.90 -13.43 -10.53
C VAL A 145 20.18 -14.23 -11.80
N ILE A 146 19.60 -13.80 -12.90
CA ILE A 146 19.87 -14.36 -14.22
C ILE A 146 20.98 -13.53 -14.86
N ASP A 147 22.18 -14.09 -14.97
CA ASP A 147 23.26 -13.47 -15.71
C ASP A 147 23.60 -14.25 -17.00
N SER A 148 24.32 -13.60 -17.91
CA SER A 148 24.69 -14.17 -19.20
C SER A 148 25.61 -15.40 -19.10
N ARG A 149 26.10 -15.76 -17.92
CA ARG A 149 26.96 -16.91 -17.65
C ARG A 149 26.17 -18.14 -17.19
N SER A 150 24.91 -17.99 -16.80
CA SER A 150 24.04 -19.10 -16.38
C SER A 150 23.47 -19.94 -17.54
N THR A 151 23.77 -19.60 -18.79
CA THR A 151 23.23 -20.29 -19.99
C THR A 151 24.18 -21.33 -20.56
N LYS A 152 25.05 -21.94 -19.75
CA LYS A 152 25.90 -23.07 -20.14
C LYS A 152 25.66 -24.25 -19.20
N ALA A 153 24.64 -25.01 -19.48
CA ALA A 153 24.52 -26.43 -19.12
C ALA A 153 23.64 -27.13 -20.16
#